data_31d73dfcc46d432177c28cac28219ef2
#
_entry.id   31d73dfcc46d432177c28cac28219ef2
#
_cell.length_a   1.000
_cell.length_b   1.000
_cell.length_c   1.000
_cell.angle_alpha   90.00
_cell.angle_beta   90.00
_cell.angle_gamma   90.00
#
_symmetry.space_group_name_H-M   'P 1'
#
loop_
_entity.id
_entity.type
_entity.pdbx_description
1 polymer ?
#
loop_
_entity_poly.entity_id
_entity_poly.type
_entity_poly.pdbx_seq_one_letter_code
_entity_poly.pdbx_strand_id
1 'polypeptide(L)'
;DLKKLKSAIRKKVFVSLKGEYTECYEIHQLLTYEQPTAYIVANDEYSTDTNLIPVLTANKGFVLGYTNEDFGIYQKGECIIFDDFTMDAKYVAFPFKVKSSAIKILTAKPNVNLRFMFEYLSYLELKSEEHKRHYISEIASLVVELPSKEMQDQITSLMTLLGNKLALEEKAKVRYENEKQYLLSQMFI
;
A
#
# COMPACT_ATOMS: atom_id res chain seq x y z
N ASP A 1 -2.56 2.43 20.74
CA ASP A 1 -2.78 2.69 19.30
C ASP A 1 -2.10 1.60 18.47
N LEU A 2 -2.93 0.74 17.88
CA LEU A 2 -2.50 -0.46 17.13
C LEU A 2 -1.67 -0.12 15.89
N LYS A 3 -1.93 1.01 15.24
CA LYS A 3 -1.13 1.47 14.07
C LYS A 3 0.30 1.79 14.49
N LYS A 4 0.47 2.43 15.64
CA LYS A 4 1.80 2.71 16.20
C LYS A 4 2.54 1.42 16.57
N LEU A 5 1.82 0.42 17.11
CA LEU A 5 2.40 -0.89 17.41
C LEU A 5 2.89 -1.58 16.14
N LYS A 6 2.09 -1.61 15.06
CA LYS A 6 2.51 -2.18 13.77
C LYS A 6 3.76 -1.47 13.23
N SER A 7 3.79 -0.14 13.28
CA SER A 7 4.98 0.64 12.83
C SER A 7 6.21 0.32 13.67
N ALA A 8 6.08 0.22 15.00
CA ALA A 8 7.18 -0.13 15.89
C ALA A 8 7.73 -1.54 15.65
N ILE A 9 6.85 -2.53 15.43
CA ILE A 9 7.25 -3.90 15.07
C ILE A 9 7.97 -3.92 13.72
N ARG A 10 7.41 -3.25 12.71
CA ARG A 10 8.04 -3.08 11.40
C ARG A 10 9.46 -2.53 11.55
N LYS A 11 9.61 -1.42 12.25
CA LYS A 11 10.91 -0.79 12.49
C LYS A 11 11.89 -1.76 13.17
N LYS A 12 11.45 -2.47 14.20
CA LYS A 12 12.31 -3.45 14.89
C LYS A 12 12.75 -4.57 13.96
N VAL A 13 11.86 -5.13 13.15
CA VAL A 13 12.15 -6.18 12.17
C VAL A 13 13.20 -5.70 11.16
N PHE A 14 12.97 -4.56 10.51
CA PHE A 14 13.89 -4.07 9.47
C PHE A 14 15.23 -3.57 10.02
N VAL A 15 15.27 -3.06 11.25
CA VAL A 15 16.54 -2.70 11.91
C VAL A 15 17.35 -3.96 12.23
N SER A 16 16.70 -5.05 12.67
CA SER A 16 17.40 -6.30 12.99
C SER A 16 17.92 -7.06 11.77
N LEU A 17 17.40 -6.76 10.57
CA LEU A 17 17.88 -7.35 9.30
C LEU A 17 19.19 -6.73 8.80
N LYS A 18 19.57 -5.54 9.29
CA LYS A 18 20.77 -4.84 8.81
C LYS A 18 22.03 -5.65 9.13
N GLY A 19 22.77 -5.97 8.07
CA GLY A 19 24.09 -6.59 8.16
C GLY A 19 24.10 -8.11 8.35
N GLU A 20 22.93 -8.79 8.45
CA GLU A 20 22.86 -10.24 8.56
C GLU A 20 22.30 -10.88 7.28
N TYR A 21 23.16 -11.56 6.51
CA TYR A 21 22.76 -12.38 5.34
C TYR A 21 21.93 -11.63 4.27
N THR A 22 22.26 -10.36 4.05
CA THR A 22 21.59 -9.51 3.07
C THR A 22 22.52 -9.14 1.92
N GLU A 23 21.96 -9.00 0.73
CA GLU A 23 22.62 -8.42 -0.42
C GLU A 23 22.06 -7.03 -0.69
N CYS A 24 22.91 -6.12 -1.17
CA CYS A 24 22.50 -4.74 -1.45
C CYS A 24 22.06 -4.59 -2.91
N TYR A 25 20.87 -4.04 -3.12
CA TYR A 25 20.32 -3.76 -4.43
C TYR A 25 19.70 -2.36 -4.47
N GLU A 26 19.71 -1.72 -5.62
CA GLU A 26 18.88 -0.54 -5.84
C GLU A 26 17.41 -0.97 -6.10
N ILE A 27 16.45 -0.14 -5.70
CA ILE A 27 15.02 -0.47 -5.84
C ILE A 27 14.66 -0.81 -7.28
N HIS A 28 15.22 -0.13 -8.28
CA HIS A 28 14.95 -0.43 -9.70
C HIS A 28 15.47 -1.81 -10.14
N GLN A 29 16.40 -2.42 -9.40
CA GLN A 29 16.85 -3.78 -9.64
C GLN A 29 15.87 -4.82 -9.08
N LEU A 30 15.05 -4.45 -8.11
CA LEU A 30 14.09 -5.31 -7.40
C LEU A 30 12.66 -5.15 -7.92
N LEU A 31 12.27 -3.95 -8.32
CA LEU A 31 10.93 -3.61 -8.77
C LEU A 31 10.93 -3.15 -10.23
N THR A 32 9.89 -3.55 -10.95
CA THR A 32 9.57 -3.01 -12.27
C THR A 32 8.56 -1.89 -12.11
N TYR A 33 8.81 -0.79 -12.79
CA TYR A 33 7.95 0.38 -12.80
C TYR A 33 7.11 0.44 -14.08
N GLU A 34 5.81 0.70 -13.93
CA GLU A 34 4.88 0.91 -15.03
C GLU A 34 4.15 2.25 -14.85
N GLN A 35 4.08 3.03 -15.94
CA GLN A 35 3.26 4.25 -16.00
C GLN A 35 1.77 3.87 -16.00
N PRO A 36 0.92 4.55 -15.23
CA PRO A 36 -0.49 4.22 -15.13
C PRO A 36 -1.34 4.78 -16.27
N THR A 37 -0.76 5.37 -17.30
CA THR A 37 -1.48 6.12 -18.35
C THR A 37 -2.62 5.33 -18.99
N ALA A 38 -2.43 4.02 -19.21
CA ALA A 38 -3.44 3.14 -19.78
C ALA A 38 -4.63 2.87 -18.84
N TYR A 39 -4.50 3.17 -17.56
CA TYR A 39 -5.47 2.84 -16.49
C TYR A 39 -6.15 4.07 -15.90
N ILE A 40 -5.89 5.26 -16.45
CA ILE A 40 -6.52 6.51 -16.00
C ILE A 40 -7.98 6.50 -16.42
N VAL A 41 -8.88 6.88 -15.50
CA VAL A 41 -10.32 7.06 -15.80
C VAL A 41 -10.53 8.14 -16.86
N ALA A 42 -11.55 7.95 -17.70
CA ALA A 42 -11.88 8.90 -18.76
C ALA A 42 -12.63 10.13 -18.24
N ASN A 43 -13.34 10.01 -17.09
CA ASN A 43 -14.07 11.10 -16.46
C ASN A 43 -13.88 11.09 -14.94
N ASP A 44 -14.29 12.19 -14.29
CA ASP A 44 -14.22 12.38 -12.84
C ASP A 44 -15.55 12.12 -12.11
N GLU A 45 -16.51 11.48 -12.77
CA GLU A 45 -17.79 11.09 -12.17
C GLU A 45 -17.65 9.70 -11.54
N TYR A 46 -17.73 9.65 -10.21
CA TYR A 46 -17.55 8.39 -9.48
C TYR A 46 -18.85 7.96 -8.81
N SER A 47 -19.15 6.65 -8.93
CA SER A 47 -20.24 6.00 -8.21
C SER A 47 -19.82 5.65 -6.77
N THR A 48 -20.82 5.45 -5.90
CA THR A 48 -20.66 4.84 -4.57
C THR A 48 -20.91 3.34 -4.56
N ASP A 49 -21.29 2.75 -5.71
CA ASP A 49 -21.55 1.30 -5.84
C ASP A 49 -20.23 0.51 -5.80
N THR A 50 -20.02 -0.21 -4.72
CA THR A 50 -18.82 -1.02 -4.46
C THR A 50 -18.70 -2.27 -5.34
N ASN A 51 -19.72 -2.61 -6.13
CA ASN A 51 -19.66 -3.70 -7.10
C ASN A 51 -18.94 -3.30 -8.40
N LEU A 52 -18.73 -2.02 -8.62
CA LEU A 52 -18.02 -1.48 -9.78
C LEU A 52 -16.51 -1.46 -9.56
N ILE A 53 -15.76 -1.06 -10.61
CA ILE A 53 -14.29 -0.98 -10.56
C ILE A 53 -13.86 0.21 -9.69
N PRO A 54 -13.04 -0.01 -8.64
CA PRO A 54 -12.55 1.08 -7.81
C PRO A 54 -11.57 1.98 -8.55
N VAL A 55 -11.69 3.28 -8.32
CA VAL A 55 -10.78 4.31 -8.81
C VAL A 55 -9.86 4.73 -7.67
N LEU A 56 -8.57 4.50 -7.85
CA LEU A 56 -7.58 4.67 -6.79
C LEU A 56 -6.78 5.96 -6.92
N THR A 57 -6.37 6.44 -5.76
CA THR A 57 -5.29 7.39 -5.58
C THR A 57 -4.36 6.91 -4.47
N ALA A 58 -3.09 7.28 -4.49
CA ALA A 58 -2.16 6.84 -3.45
C ALA A 58 -2.23 7.68 -2.17
N ASN A 59 -2.92 8.80 -2.17
CA ASN A 59 -3.08 9.67 -0.99
C ASN A 59 -4.13 9.15 0.02
N LYS A 60 -4.49 9.97 1.02
CA LYS A 60 -5.36 9.59 2.14
C LYS A 60 -6.72 9.00 1.75
N GLY A 61 -7.29 9.44 0.64
CA GLY A 61 -8.57 8.93 0.15
C GLY A 61 -8.41 7.74 -0.79
N PHE A 62 -7.62 6.73 -0.47
CA PHE A 62 -7.18 5.59 -1.29
C PHE A 62 -8.16 5.15 -2.39
N VAL A 63 -9.44 4.95 -2.08
CA VAL A 63 -10.53 4.73 -3.05
C VAL A 63 -11.33 6.01 -3.13
N LEU A 64 -11.32 6.66 -4.29
CA LEU A 64 -12.09 7.89 -4.56
C LEU A 64 -13.56 7.61 -4.81
N GLY A 65 -13.85 6.44 -5.36
CA GLY A 65 -15.16 5.97 -5.76
C GLY A 65 -15.02 4.85 -6.76
N TYR A 66 -16.05 4.59 -7.52
CA TYR A 66 -16.12 3.44 -8.42
C TYR A 66 -16.57 3.90 -9.81
N THR A 67 -16.16 3.18 -10.85
CA THR A 67 -16.55 3.46 -12.24
C THR A 67 -17.08 2.22 -12.92
N ASN A 68 -18.00 2.40 -13.86
CA ASN A 68 -18.53 1.36 -14.75
C ASN A 68 -17.73 1.23 -16.05
N GLU A 69 -16.61 1.95 -16.19
CA GLU A 69 -15.75 1.79 -17.36
C GLU A 69 -15.20 0.36 -17.43
N ASP A 70 -15.35 -0.30 -18.58
CA ASP A 70 -14.95 -1.69 -18.84
C ASP A 70 -13.60 -1.81 -19.57
N PHE A 71 -12.95 -0.67 -19.87
CA PHE A 71 -11.65 -0.57 -20.54
C PHE A 71 -10.59 0.02 -19.62
N GLY A 72 -9.32 -0.20 -19.96
CA GLY A 72 -8.19 0.39 -19.21
C GLY A 72 -8.21 0.03 -17.72
N ILE A 73 -8.57 -1.20 -17.38
CA ILE A 73 -8.55 -1.72 -16.01
C ILE A 73 -7.22 -2.42 -15.77
N TYR A 74 -6.52 -2.10 -14.68
CA TYR A 74 -5.37 -2.86 -14.26
C TYR A 74 -5.79 -4.20 -13.67
N GLN A 75 -5.38 -5.31 -14.30
CA GLN A 75 -5.75 -6.68 -13.92
C GLN A 75 -4.54 -7.63 -13.92
N LYS A 76 -3.32 -7.08 -13.87
CA LYS A 76 -2.07 -7.86 -13.99
C LYS A 76 -1.65 -8.56 -12.69
N GLY A 77 -2.51 -8.54 -11.67
CA GLY A 77 -2.23 -9.13 -10.35
C GLY A 77 -1.82 -8.09 -9.32
N GLU A 78 -1.07 -8.56 -8.32
CA GLU A 78 -0.65 -7.72 -7.19
C GLU A 78 0.37 -6.66 -7.61
N CYS A 79 0.20 -5.45 -7.07
CA CYS A 79 1.13 -4.36 -7.28
C CYS A 79 1.22 -3.43 -6.06
N ILE A 80 2.23 -2.58 -6.05
CA ILE A 80 2.28 -1.41 -5.16
C ILE A 80 1.96 -0.19 -6.00
N ILE A 81 0.97 0.60 -5.59
CA ILE A 81 0.80 1.94 -6.11
C ILE A 81 1.58 2.91 -5.24
N PHE A 82 2.39 3.74 -5.86
CA PHE A 82 3.27 4.70 -5.21
C PHE A 82 2.93 6.11 -5.70
N ASP A 83 2.70 7.04 -4.77
CA ASP A 83 2.46 8.44 -5.11
C ASP A 83 3.79 9.17 -5.28
N ASP A 84 3.99 9.74 -6.46
CA ASP A 84 5.24 10.38 -6.86
C ASP A 84 5.49 11.73 -6.17
N PHE A 85 4.48 12.28 -5.49
CA PHE A 85 4.56 13.56 -4.77
C PHE A 85 4.57 13.40 -3.25
N THR A 86 3.70 12.53 -2.71
CA THR A 86 3.60 12.31 -1.26
C THR A 86 4.52 11.22 -0.76
N MET A 87 5.07 10.40 -1.67
CA MET A 87 5.84 9.18 -1.39
C MET A 87 5.06 8.10 -0.63
N ASP A 88 3.74 8.22 -0.58
CA ASP A 88 2.88 7.19 0.00
C ASP A 88 2.83 5.94 -0.89
N ALA A 89 2.90 4.78 -0.26
CA ALA A 89 2.77 3.48 -0.91
C ALA A 89 1.53 2.74 -0.43
N LYS A 90 0.82 2.06 -1.35
CA LYS A 90 -0.32 1.19 -1.05
C LYS A 90 -0.17 -0.13 -1.78
N TYR A 91 -0.41 -1.23 -1.08
CA TYR A 91 -0.46 -2.55 -1.68
C TYR A 91 -1.84 -2.85 -2.22
N VAL A 92 -1.94 -3.33 -3.47
CA VAL A 92 -3.19 -3.59 -4.18
C VAL A 92 -3.16 -5.02 -4.73
N ALA A 93 -4.24 -5.78 -4.48
CA ALA A 93 -4.42 -7.16 -4.92
C ALA A 93 -5.78 -7.38 -5.61
N PHE A 94 -6.35 -6.33 -6.19
CA PHE A 94 -7.65 -6.38 -6.88
C PHE A 94 -7.60 -5.50 -8.14
N PRO A 95 -8.49 -5.72 -9.13
CA PRO A 95 -8.58 -4.87 -10.32
C PRO A 95 -8.96 -3.43 -9.98
N PHE A 96 -8.38 -2.46 -10.68
CA PHE A 96 -8.61 -1.05 -10.41
C PHE A 96 -8.36 -0.16 -11.62
N LYS A 97 -8.83 1.08 -11.54
CA LYS A 97 -8.40 2.21 -12.36
C LYS A 97 -7.78 3.28 -11.46
N VAL A 98 -7.11 4.26 -12.05
CA VAL A 98 -6.45 5.34 -11.29
C VAL A 98 -6.96 6.70 -11.72
N LYS A 99 -6.88 7.68 -10.81
CA LYS A 99 -7.28 9.05 -11.11
C LYS A 99 -6.29 9.79 -12.02
N SER A 100 -4.99 9.58 -11.83
CA SER A 100 -3.98 10.41 -12.49
C SER A 100 -2.63 9.72 -12.67
N SER A 101 -1.76 10.34 -13.48
CA SER A 101 -0.38 9.91 -13.72
C SER A 101 0.59 10.17 -12.54
N ALA A 102 0.13 10.74 -11.44
CA ALA A 102 0.92 10.90 -10.22
C ALA A 102 1.25 9.55 -9.55
N ILE A 103 0.41 8.55 -9.78
CA ILE A 103 0.64 7.17 -9.32
C ILE A 103 1.69 6.48 -10.20
N LYS A 104 2.54 5.69 -9.56
CA LYS A 104 3.43 4.72 -10.18
C LYS A 104 3.00 3.33 -9.78
N ILE A 105 2.96 2.40 -10.74
CA ILE A 105 2.64 0.99 -10.49
C ILE A 105 3.95 0.22 -10.43
N LEU A 106 4.21 -0.43 -9.30
CA LEU A 106 5.43 -1.19 -9.05
C LEU A 106 5.08 -2.67 -8.89
N THR A 107 5.77 -3.52 -9.63
CA THR A 107 5.66 -4.98 -9.54
C THR A 107 7.00 -5.59 -9.21
N ALA A 108 7.00 -6.75 -8.53
CA ALA A 108 8.24 -7.42 -8.16
C ALA A 108 8.90 -8.11 -9.33
N LYS A 109 10.23 -8.06 -9.39
CA LYS A 109 11.04 -8.90 -10.26
C LYS A 109 11.15 -10.32 -9.69
N PRO A 110 11.65 -11.31 -10.48
CA PRO A 110 11.84 -12.68 -9.99
C PRO A 110 12.63 -12.74 -8.66
N ASN A 111 12.26 -13.64 -7.78
CA ASN A 111 12.85 -13.86 -6.44
C ASN A 111 12.66 -12.72 -5.43
N VAL A 112 11.86 -11.71 -5.75
CA VAL A 112 11.51 -10.62 -4.84
C VAL A 112 10.08 -10.80 -4.36
N ASN A 113 9.85 -10.71 -3.04
CA ASN A 113 8.51 -10.68 -2.48
C ASN A 113 7.95 -9.25 -2.52
N LEU A 114 6.90 -9.03 -3.30
CA LEU A 114 6.31 -7.69 -3.48
C LEU A 114 5.79 -7.10 -2.17
N ARG A 115 5.19 -7.93 -1.31
CA ARG A 115 4.68 -7.48 -0.01
C ARG A 115 5.82 -7.13 0.96
N PHE A 116 6.94 -7.84 0.89
CA PHE A 116 8.15 -7.47 1.61
C PHE A 116 8.62 -6.08 1.18
N MET A 117 8.68 -5.81 -0.13
CA MET A 117 9.05 -4.49 -0.65
C MET A 117 8.08 -3.39 -0.22
N PHE A 118 6.78 -3.68 -0.19
CA PHE A 118 5.78 -2.75 0.35
C PHE A 118 6.02 -2.41 1.83
N GLU A 119 6.30 -3.43 2.66
CA GLU A 119 6.60 -3.21 4.08
C GLU A 119 7.94 -2.48 4.26
N TYR A 120 8.93 -2.73 3.39
CA TYR A 120 10.19 -2.01 3.39
C TYR A 120 10.03 -0.54 3.02
N LEU A 121 9.32 -0.22 1.92
CA LEU A 121 9.00 1.16 1.55
C LEU A 121 8.24 1.88 2.67
N SER A 122 7.32 1.19 3.32
CA SER A 122 6.59 1.72 4.48
C SER A 122 7.49 1.93 5.72
N TYR A 123 8.57 1.14 5.86
CA TYR A 123 9.57 1.29 6.92
C TYR A 123 10.44 2.53 6.70
N LEU A 124 10.77 2.85 5.46
CA LEU A 124 11.61 4.00 5.13
C LEU A 124 10.98 5.33 5.52
N GLU A 125 9.64 5.37 5.71
CA GLU A 125 8.89 6.60 6.09
C GLU A 125 9.29 7.80 5.22
N LEU A 126 9.39 7.55 3.90
CA LEU A 126 9.81 8.54 2.93
C LEU A 126 8.92 9.80 3.02
N LYS A 127 9.54 10.96 2.94
CA LYS A 127 8.85 12.25 2.98
C LYS A 127 9.35 13.12 1.85
N SER A 128 8.43 13.79 1.17
CA SER A 128 8.75 14.82 0.21
C SER A 128 8.81 16.19 0.92
N GLU A 129 9.91 16.90 0.75
CA GLU A 129 10.05 18.28 1.18
C GLU A 129 9.73 19.27 0.05
N GLU A 130 9.61 18.78 -1.18
CA GLU A 130 9.36 19.57 -2.39
C GLU A 130 8.21 18.97 -3.22
N HIS A 131 7.45 19.80 -3.92
CA HIS A 131 6.40 19.39 -4.85
C HIS A 131 6.96 18.95 -6.21
N LYS A 132 7.88 17.99 -6.23
CA LYS A 132 8.43 17.39 -7.46
C LYS A 132 8.20 15.89 -7.50
N ARG A 133 8.41 15.28 -8.66
CA ARG A 133 8.33 13.83 -8.83
C ARG A 133 9.63 13.19 -8.33
N HIS A 134 9.52 12.23 -7.42
CA HIS A 134 10.67 11.67 -6.70
C HIS A 134 11.05 10.25 -7.14
N TYR A 135 10.12 9.46 -7.69
CA TYR A 135 10.38 8.03 -7.89
C TYR A 135 11.60 7.78 -8.76
N ILE A 136 11.65 8.36 -9.98
CA ILE A 136 12.74 8.10 -10.93
C ILE A 136 14.05 8.73 -10.45
N SER A 137 14.00 9.93 -9.87
CA SER A 137 15.20 10.70 -9.49
C SER A 137 15.84 10.26 -8.19
N GLU A 138 15.06 9.71 -7.27
CA GLU A 138 15.52 9.48 -5.90
C GLU A 138 15.23 8.05 -5.42
N ILE A 139 13.98 7.58 -5.56
CA ILE A 139 13.54 6.34 -4.97
C ILE A 139 14.08 5.11 -5.71
N ALA A 140 14.11 5.15 -7.04
CA ALA A 140 14.57 4.03 -7.85
C ALA A 140 16.04 3.64 -7.58
N SER A 141 16.87 4.59 -7.16
CA SER A 141 18.30 4.42 -6.86
C SER A 141 18.60 4.22 -5.36
N LEU A 142 17.57 4.19 -4.51
CA LEU A 142 17.79 3.86 -3.09
C LEU A 142 18.30 2.43 -2.95
N VAL A 143 19.36 2.28 -2.17
CA VAL A 143 19.95 0.98 -1.87
C VAL A 143 19.16 0.31 -0.75
N VAL A 144 18.76 -0.93 -0.98
CA VAL A 144 17.99 -1.79 -0.09
C VAL A 144 18.80 -3.02 0.25
N GLU A 145 18.85 -3.39 1.52
CA GLU A 145 19.37 -4.67 1.96
C GLU A 145 18.27 -5.74 1.81
N LEU A 146 18.48 -6.70 0.91
CA LEU A 146 17.51 -7.76 0.61
C LEU A 146 17.96 -9.07 1.24
N PRO A 147 17.19 -9.66 2.17
CA PRO A 147 17.48 -10.99 2.72
C PRO A 147 17.07 -12.10 1.73
N SER A 148 17.38 -13.36 2.08
CA SER A 148 16.96 -14.52 1.29
C SER A 148 15.45 -14.53 1.05
N LYS A 149 15.01 -15.21 -0.02
CA LYS A 149 13.57 -15.29 -0.35
C LYS A 149 12.74 -15.88 0.79
N GLU A 150 13.28 -16.89 1.49
CA GLU A 150 12.63 -17.52 2.65
C GLU A 150 12.43 -16.50 3.79
N MET A 151 13.43 -15.68 4.07
CA MET A 151 13.34 -14.65 5.10
C MET A 151 12.34 -13.55 4.69
N GLN A 152 12.32 -13.13 3.42
CA GLN A 152 11.31 -12.20 2.91
C GLN A 152 9.90 -12.75 3.14
N ASP A 153 9.67 -14.04 2.85
CA ASP A 153 8.35 -14.69 2.99
C ASP A 153 7.94 -14.84 4.47
N GLN A 154 8.88 -15.14 5.37
CA GLN A 154 8.63 -15.19 6.81
C GLN A 154 8.24 -13.83 7.37
N ILE A 155 8.97 -12.78 7.03
CA ILE A 155 8.67 -11.40 7.44
C ILE A 155 7.29 -10.97 6.91
N THR A 156 7.02 -11.25 5.65
CA THR A 156 5.74 -10.94 5.01
C THR A 156 4.57 -11.64 5.72
N SER A 157 4.75 -12.91 6.06
CA SER A 157 3.74 -13.69 6.79
C SER A 157 3.46 -13.08 8.17
N LEU A 158 4.49 -12.73 8.92
CA LEU A 158 4.37 -12.06 10.21
C LEU A 158 3.62 -10.71 10.09
N MET A 159 4.03 -9.86 9.13
CA MET A 159 3.42 -8.55 8.93
C MET A 159 1.97 -8.64 8.46
N THR A 160 1.64 -9.67 7.68
CA THR A 160 0.26 -9.96 7.24
C THR A 160 -0.61 -10.39 8.42
N LEU A 161 -0.14 -11.31 9.26
CA LEU A 161 -0.85 -11.73 10.47
C LEU A 161 -1.13 -10.55 11.41
N LEU A 162 -0.15 -9.70 11.64
CA LEU A 162 -0.31 -8.48 12.42
C LEU A 162 -1.33 -7.53 11.78
N GLY A 163 -1.28 -7.33 10.46
CA GLY A 163 -2.23 -6.51 9.73
C GLY A 163 -3.67 -7.01 9.84
N ASN A 164 -3.86 -8.33 9.68
CA ASN A 164 -5.17 -8.98 9.81
C ASN A 164 -5.74 -8.84 11.24
N LYS A 165 -4.91 -9.07 12.25
CA LYS A 165 -5.30 -8.87 13.65
C LYS A 165 -5.75 -7.43 13.90
N LEU A 166 -4.97 -6.45 13.44
CA LEU A 166 -5.31 -5.04 13.56
C LEU A 166 -6.65 -4.70 12.90
N ALA A 167 -6.90 -5.21 11.69
CA ALA A 167 -8.15 -4.99 10.98
C ALA A 167 -9.36 -5.59 11.71
N LEU A 168 -9.20 -6.76 12.33
CA LEU A 168 -10.24 -7.38 13.15
C LEU A 168 -10.55 -6.57 14.40
N GLU A 169 -9.54 -6.07 15.10
CA GLU A 169 -9.68 -5.24 16.28
C GLU A 169 -10.34 -3.88 15.97
N GLU A 170 -9.98 -3.25 14.85
CA GLU A 170 -10.63 -2.02 14.39
C GLU A 170 -12.12 -2.25 14.08
N LYS A 171 -12.47 -3.36 13.40
CA LYS A 171 -13.87 -3.73 13.13
C LYS A 171 -14.64 -3.99 14.44
N ALA A 172 -14.04 -4.71 15.39
CA ALA A 172 -14.66 -4.97 16.70
C ALA A 172 -14.92 -3.66 17.45
N LYS A 173 -13.95 -2.74 17.46
CA LYS A 173 -14.09 -1.43 18.08
C LYS A 173 -15.27 -0.64 17.49
N VAL A 174 -15.35 -0.55 16.17
CA VAL A 174 -16.47 0.15 15.49
C VAL A 174 -17.81 -0.47 15.87
N ARG A 175 -17.88 -1.81 15.91
CA ARG A 175 -19.10 -2.52 16.32
C ARG A 175 -19.49 -2.18 17.75
N TYR A 176 -18.58 -2.20 18.70
CA TYR A 176 -18.85 -1.83 20.10
C TYR A 176 -19.28 -0.36 20.25
N GLU A 177 -18.67 0.55 19.50
CA GLU A 177 -19.07 1.95 19.49
C GLU A 177 -20.50 2.13 18.97
N ASN A 178 -20.87 1.42 17.89
CA ASN A 178 -22.24 1.43 17.35
C ASN A 178 -23.26 0.83 18.34
N GLU A 179 -22.95 -0.32 18.96
CA GLU A 179 -23.79 -0.96 19.98
C GLU A 179 -23.99 -0.05 21.20
N LYS A 180 -22.91 0.60 21.66
CA LYS A 180 -22.98 1.60 22.74
C LYS A 180 -23.91 2.76 22.39
N GLN A 181 -23.79 3.33 21.19
CA GLN A 181 -24.66 4.42 20.75
C GLN A 181 -26.12 3.99 20.66
N TYR A 182 -26.38 2.79 20.15
CA TYR A 182 -27.72 2.21 20.09
C TYR A 182 -28.32 2.07 21.52
N LEU A 183 -27.59 1.47 22.45
CA LEU A 183 -28.07 1.30 23.82
C LEU A 183 -28.33 2.65 24.52
N LEU A 184 -27.44 3.64 24.34
CA LEU A 184 -27.65 4.97 24.88
C LEU A 184 -28.92 5.61 24.31
N SER A 185 -29.21 5.44 23.02
CA SER A 185 -30.42 5.98 22.39
C SER A 185 -31.70 5.35 22.97
N GLN A 186 -31.64 4.09 23.41
CA GLN A 186 -32.79 3.40 24.07
C GLN A 186 -33.00 3.82 25.53
N MET A 187 -31.96 4.31 26.21
CA MET A 187 -32.04 4.70 27.62
C MET A 187 -32.60 6.11 27.85
N PHE A 188 -32.63 6.95 26.82
CA PHE A 188 -33.03 8.35 26.91
C PHE A 188 -34.27 8.68 26.06
N ILE A 189 -35.14 7.68 25.79
CA ILE A 189 -36.46 7.86 25.20
C ILE A 189 -37.52 8.01 26.32
#